data_f280bf0b13e6df8422c83d803a07b81a
#
_entry.id   f280bf0b13e6df8422c83d803a07b81a
#
_cell.length_a   1.000
_cell.length_b   1.000
_cell.length_c   1.000
_cell.angle_alpha   90.00
_cell.angle_beta   90.00
_cell.angle_gamma   90.00
#
_symmetry.space_group_name_H-M   'P 1'
#
loop_
_entity.id
_entity.type
_entity.pdbx_description
1 polymer ?
#
loop_
_entity_poly.entity_id
_entity_poly.type
_entity_poly.pdbx_seq_one_letter_code
_entity_poly.pdbx_strand_id
1 'polypeptide(L)'
;MKIYFIRHAEGYHNLPPLGNTKNYDIKYPKITENGFSQIDNTKSLLKNENIEIILVSPLRRTLQTAGGIFNKDKDLFIANEDIREIVTNPCDLRRDIDKIEAEFPFVDFSQVEKKEKFCVTETIQSYNKRMDNFYKWLSENTYKSIAVVSHGVFLHTFLRKYGEKLGIEDLSYFNNCECRIGKI
;
A
#
# COMPACT_ATOMS: atom_id res chain seq x y z
N MET A 1 -5.05 -14.42 12.47
CA MET A 1 -3.94 -13.63 11.92
C MET A 1 -4.09 -12.17 12.31
N LYS A 2 -3.01 -11.48 12.76
CA LYS A 2 -2.99 -10.03 13.04
C LYS A 2 -2.57 -9.29 11.78
N ILE A 3 -3.28 -8.22 11.40
CA ILE A 3 -3.06 -7.49 10.15
C ILE A 3 -2.85 -6.01 10.45
N TYR A 4 -1.74 -5.44 9.99
CA TYR A 4 -1.41 -4.02 10.12
C TYR A 4 -1.66 -3.33 8.77
N PHE A 5 -2.78 -2.64 8.63
CA PHE A 5 -3.10 -1.85 7.45
C PHE A 5 -2.47 -0.47 7.55
N ILE A 6 -1.57 -0.15 6.62
CA ILE A 6 -0.79 1.08 6.64
C ILE A 6 -0.99 1.83 5.31
N ARG A 7 -1.48 3.07 5.37
CA ARG A 7 -1.46 3.95 4.21
C ARG A 7 -0.05 4.45 3.97
N HIS A 8 0.36 4.60 2.70
CA HIS A 8 1.65 5.22 2.38
C HIS A 8 1.79 6.61 3.02
N ALA A 9 3.02 7.00 3.33
CA ALA A 9 3.39 8.32 3.82
C ALA A 9 3.08 9.41 2.78
N GLU A 10 3.03 10.67 3.19
CA GLU A 10 2.75 11.79 2.30
C GLU A 10 3.68 11.78 1.09
N GLY A 11 3.06 11.79 -0.10
CA GLY A 11 3.76 11.92 -1.38
C GLY A 11 3.50 13.27 -2.02
N TYR A 12 4.33 13.67 -2.98
CA TYR A 12 4.19 14.95 -3.68
C TYR A 12 2.82 15.18 -4.31
N HIS A 13 2.11 14.10 -4.70
CA HIS A 13 0.73 14.20 -5.21
C HIS A 13 -0.32 14.54 -4.12
N ASN A 14 0.03 14.43 -2.83
CA ASN A 14 -0.84 14.78 -1.70
C ASN A 14 -0.69 16.24 -1.25
N LEU A 15 0.27 16.99 -1.79
CA LEU A 15 0.55 18.36 -1.34
C LEU A 15 -0.62 19.32 -1.64
N PRO A 16 -0.84 20.31 -0.77
CA PRO A 16 -1.86 21.32 -0.99
C PRO A 16 -1.56 22.22 -2.23
N PRO A 17 -2.58 22.84 -2.82
CA PRO A 17 -3.97 22.70 -2.39
C PRO A 17 -4.54 21.34 -2.75
N LEU A 18 -5.18 20.69 -1.77
CA LEU A 18 -5.88 19.42 -1.99
C LEU A 18 -6.87 19.57 -3.15
N GLY A 19 -6.85 18.61 -4.07
CA GLY A 19 -7.68 18.67 -5.28
C GLY A 19 -7.02 19.45 -6.43
N ASN A 20 -5.78 19.91 -6.29
CA ASN A 20 -5.03 20.44 -7.43
C ASN A 20 -4.72 19.31 -8.41
N THR A 21 -5.44 19.28 -9.52
CA THR A 21 -5.29 18.24 -10.57
C THR A 21 -3.85 18.12 -11.08
N LYS A 22 -3.07 19.21 -11.07
CA LYS A 22 -1.65 19.20 -11.47
C LYS A 22 -0.78 18.27 -10.62
N ASN A 23 -1.11 18.10 -9.33
CA ASN A 23 -0.36 17.18 -8.47
C ASN A 23 -0.65 15.72 -8.83
N TYR A 24 -1.83 15.40 -9.34
CA TYR A 24 -2.19 14.06 -9.78
C TYR A 24 -1.57 13.68 -11.13
N ASP A 25 -1.06 14.66 -11.89
CA ASP A 25 -0.30 14.44 -13.12
C ASP A 25 1.15 14.00 -12.85
N ILE A 26 1.63 14.09 -11.60
CA ILE A 26 2.97 13.65 -11.21
C ILE A 26 3.05 12.13 -11.33
N LYS A 27 3.71 11.66 -12.38
CA LYS A 27 3.95 10.22 -12.56
C LYS A 27 4.94 9.70 -11.53
N TYR A 28 4.60 8.57 -10.92
CA TYR A 28 5.46 7.86 -9.96
C TYR A 28 5.93 8.73 -8.77
N PRO A 29 4.99 9.41 -8.07
CA PRO A 29 5.34 10.37 -7.04
C PRO A 29 6.14 9.71 -5.92
N LYS A 30 7.20 10.41 -5.50
CA LYS A 30 7.98 10.10 -4.29
C LYS A 30 7.24 10.59 -3.05
N ILE A 31 7.65 10.08 -1.89
CA ILE A 31 7.28 10.66 -0.60
C ILE A 31 8.02 12.00 -0.38
N THR A 32 7.42 12.87 0.44
CA THR A 32 7.97 14.18 0.81
C THR A 32 8.89 14.08 2.02
N GLU A 33 9.56 15.16 2.41
CA GLU A 33 10.31 15.22 3.66
C GLU A 33 9.41 15.00 4.88
N ASN A 34 8.22 15.60 4.88
CA ASN A 34 7.21 15.33 5.91
C ASN A 34 6.79 13.84 5.91
N GLY A 35 6.72 13.22 4.74
CA GLY A 35 6.47 11.78 4.61
C GLY A 35 7.53 10.92 5.29
N PHE A 36 8.81 11.29 5.24
CA PHE A 36 9.86 10.59 5.99
C PHE A 36 9.68 10.72 7.51
N SER A 37 9.30 11.89 8.01
CA SER A 37 8.97 12.08 9.43
C SER A 37 7.78 11.24 9.89
N GLN A 38 6.76 11.10 9.03
CA GLN A 38 5.62 10.20 9.29
C GLN A 38 6.05 8.74 9.38
N ILE A 39 6.98 8.32 8.52
CA ILE A 39 7.57 6.95 8.54
C ILE A 39 8.26 6.68 9.87
N ASP A 40 9.08 7.60 10.37
CA ASP A 40 9.82 7.43 11.64
C ASP A 40 8.85 7.25 12.82
N ASN A 41 7.72 7.97 12.82
CA ASN A 41 6.69 7.82 13.82
C ASN A 41 6.06 6.42 13.76
N THR A 42 5.64 5.97 12.58
CA THR A 42 5.01 4.64 12.42
C THR A 42 5.99 3.51 12.69
N LYS A 43 7.26 3.65 12.28
CA LYS A 43 8.34 2.72 12.62
C LYS A 43 8.50 2.57 14.13
N SER A 44 8.46 3.69 14.86
CA SER A 44 8.55 3.69 16.32
C SER A 44 7.38 2.96 16.98
N LEU A 45 6.17 3.11 16.44
CA LEU A 45 4.97 2.41 16.92
C LEU A 45 5.08 0.89 16.69
N LEU A 46 5.65 0.47 15.58
CA LEU A 46 5.71 -0.95 15.19
C LEU A 46 7.00 -1.68 15.60
N LYS A 47 7.95 -1.01 16.26
CA LYS A 47 9.30 -1.54 16.55
C LYS A 47 9.33 -2.86 17.34
N ASN A 48 8.31 -3.14 18.14
CA ASN A 48 8.20 -4.34 18.97
C ASN A 48 7.24 -5.39 18.39
N GLU A 49 6.67 -5.12 17.23
CA GLU A 49 5.74 -6.05 16.59
C GLU A 49 6.53 -7.07 15.77
N ASN A 50 6.17 -8.35 15.93
CA ASN A 50 6.76 -9.42 15.13
C ASN A 50 5.90 -9.63 13.88
N ILE A 51 6.29 -9.03 12.78
CA ILE A 51 5.60 -9.11 11.49
C ILE A 51 6.34 -10.11 10.60
N GLU A 52 5.63 -11.15 10.13
CA GLU A 52 6.23 -12.25 9.37
C GLU A 52 6.40 -11.89 7.89
N ILE A 53 5.51 -11.04 7.34
CA ILE A 53 5.53 -10.66 5.93
C ILE A 53 4.98 -9.25 5.75
N ILE A 54 5.57 -8.52 4.82
CA ILE A 54 5.14 -7.19 4.38
C ILE A 54 4.60 -7.30 2.96
N LEU A 55 3.28 -7.21 2.80
CA LEU A 55 2.65 -7.03 1.50
C LEU A 55 2.66 -5.55 1.15
N VAL A 56 3.20 -5.22 -0.01
CA VAL A 56 3.34 -3.85 -0.45
C VAL A 56 2.79 -3.64 -1.85
N SER A 57 2.01 -2.59 -2.04
CA SER A 57 1.61 -2.16 -3.38
C SER A 57 2.85 -1.77 -4.21
N PRO A 58 2.95 -2.15 -5.51
CA PRO A 58 4.14 -1.90 -6.32
C PRO A 58 4.28 -0.45 -6.80
N LEU A 59 3.59 0.51 -6.15
CA LEU A 59 3.78 1.92 -6.42
C LEU A 59 4.94 2.50 -5.59
N ARG A 60 5.71 3.43 -6.17
CA ARG A 60 6.93 3.96 -5.55
C ARG A 60 6.73 4.46 -4.12
N ARG A 61 5.67 5.22 -3.86
CA ARG A 61 5.36 5.80 -2.54
C ARG A 61 5.13 4.74 -1.46
N THR A 62 4.47 3.63 -1.80
CA THR A 62 4.26 2.50 -0.88
C THR A 62 5.54 1.72 -0.63
N LEU A 63 6.36 1.51 -1.65
CA LEU A 63 7.67 0.86 -1.55
C LEU A 63 8.63 1.67 -0.68
N GLN A 64 8.69 3.01 -0.86
CA GLN A 64 9.46 3.91 -0.01
C GLN A 64 8.97 3.89 1.43
N THR A 65 7.66 3.89 1.65
CA THR A 65 7.06 3.82 2.99
C THR A 65 7.40 2.50 3.68
N ALA A 66 7.19 1.37 3.02
CA ALA A 66 7.49 0.06 3.56
C ALA A 66 8.98 -0.10 3.90
N GLY A 67 9.86 0.27 2.95
CA GLY A 67 11.31 0.20 3.15
C GLY A 67 11.87 1.18 4.19
N GLY A 68 11.10 2.19 4.60
CA GLY A 68 11.45 3.09 5.69
C GLY A 68 10.98 2.59 7.07
N ILE A 69 9.82 1.94 7.12
CA ILE A 69 9.25 1.39 8.37
C ILE A 69 9.96 0.11 8.78
N PHE A 70 10.15 -0.84 7.85
CA PHE A 70 10.59 -2.21 8.11
C PHE A 70 12.08 -2.42 7.76
N ASN A 71 12.66 -3.51 8.26
CA ASN A 71 14.06 -3.83 8.05
C ASN A 71 14.27 -4.56 6.71
N LYS A 72 14.89 -3.90 5.74
CA LYS A 72 15.13 -4.41 4.39
C LYS A 72 16.00 -5.67 4.33
N ASP A 73 16.84 -5.91 5.33
CA ASP A 73 17.79 -7.03 5.37
C ASP A 73 17.21 -8.27 6.08
N LYS A 74 16.11 -8.12 6.81
CA LYS A 74 15.54 -9.19 7.65
C LYS A 74 14.11 -9.54 7.30
N ASP A 75 13.32 -8.53 6.89
CA ASP A 75 11.90 -8.70 6.70
C ASP A 75 11.60 -9.14 5.26
N LEU A 76 10.58 -9.97 5.10
CA LEU A 76 10.13 -10.46 3.80
C LEU A 76 9.13 -9.47 3.18
N PHE A 77 9.52 -8.85 2.07
CA PHE A 77 8.67 -7.93 1.32
C PHE A 77 8.16 -8.60 0.04
N ILE A 78 6.86 -8.63 -0.16
CA ILE A 78 6.23 -9.15 -1.37
C ILE A 78 5.35 -8.07 -1.99
N ALA A 79 5.61 -7.75 -3.25
CA ALA A 79 4.76 -6.84 -4.02
C ALA A 79 3.44 -7.52 -4.41
N ASN A 80 2.33 -6.81 -4.24
CA ASN A 80 1.00 -7.33 -4.53
C ASN A 80 0.17 -6.30 -5.32
N GLU A 81 -0.26 -6.68 -6.53
CA GLU A 81 -1.07 -5.83 -7.42
C GLU A 81 -2.49 -5.61 -6.89
N ASP A 82 -3.05 -6.54 -6.14
CA ASP A 82 -4.43 -6.46 -5.67
C ASP A 82 -4.64 -5.32 -4.66
N ILE A 83 -3.57 -4.89 -3.98
CA ILE A 83 -3.63 -3.79 -3.00
C ILE A 83 -3.20 -2.42 -3.55
N ARG A 84 -3.16 -2.25 -4.87
CA ARG A 84 -2.90 -0.94 -5.52
C ARG A 84 -4.05 0.04 -5.31
N GLU A 85 -3.73 1.34 -5.45
CA GLU A 85 -4.77 2.36 -5.58
C GLU A 85 -5.63 2.11 -6.83
N ILE A 86 -6.87 2.54 -6.80
CA ILE A 86 -7.69 2.57 -8.02
C ILE A 86 -7.05 3.54 -9.02
N VAL A 87 -6.85 3.08 -10.25
CA VAL A 87 -6.23 3.92 -11.28
C VAL A 87 -7.24 4.92 -11.82
N THR A 88 -7.09 6.16 -11.43
CA THR A 88 -7.93 7.29 -11.90
C THR A 88 -7.10 8.42 -12.46
N ASN A 89 -5.82 8.51 -12.09
CA ASN A 89 -4.91 9.59 -12.48
C ASN A 89 -3.51 9.05 -12.83
N PRO A 90 -2.68 9.83 -13.51
CA PRO A 90 -1.30 9.44 -13.83
C PRO A 90 -0.44 9.04 -12.62
N CYS A 91 -0.70 9.62 -11.44
CA CYS A 91 0.01 9.27 -10.20
C CYS A 91 -0.29 7.85 -9.69
N ASP A 92 -1.36 7.22 -10.19
CA ASP A 92 -1.76 5.86 -9.80
C ASP A 92 -1.16 4.78 -10.70
N LEU A 93 -0.49 5.18 -11.78
CA LEU A 93 0.25 4.27 -12.63
C LEU A 93 1.58 3.91 -11.98
N ARG A 94 2.02 2.66 -12.18
CA ARG A 94 3.37 2.24 -11.81
C ARG A 94 4.32 2.24 -13.02
N ARG A 95 5.60 2.16 -12.76
CA ARG A 95 6.60 1.85 -13.79
C ARG A 95 6.55 0.37 -14.17
N ASP A 96 7.20 0.01 -15.27
CA ASP A 96 7.56 -1.36 -15.56
C ASP A 96 8.42 -1.94 -14.42
N ILE A 97 8.22 -3.21 -14.09
CA ILE A 97 8.85 -3.85 -12.92
C ILE A 97 10.37 -3.79 -13.00
N ASP A 98 10.98 -4.02 -14.14
CA ASP A 98 12.44 -3.97 -14.30
C ASP A 98 13.07 -2.67 -13.78
N LYS A 99 12.32 -1.54 -13.87
CA LYS A 99 12.75 -0.23 -13.35
C LYS A 99 12.50 -0.06 -11.86
N ILE A 100 11.45 -0.69 -11.34
CA ILE A 100 11.09 -0.63 -9.92
C ILE A 100 12.01 -1.55 -9.12
N GLU A 101 12.24 -2.75 -9.59
CA GLU A 101 13.11 -3.75 -8.97
C GLU A 101 14.54 -3.25 -8.79
N ALA A 102 15.08 -2.53 -9.77
CA ALA A 102 16.39 -1.88 -9.65
C ALA A 102 16.44 -0.82 -8.53
N GLU A 103 15.33 -0.14 -8.23
CA GLU A 103 15.24 0.86 -7.17
C GLU A 103 14.94 0.23 -5.79
N PHE A 104 14.24 -0.94 -5.78
CA PHE A 104 13.80 -1.63 -4.56
C PHE A 104 14.17 -3.12 -4.57
N PRO A 105 15.47 -3.47 -4.61
CA PRO A 105 15.94 -4.85 -4.78
C PRO A 105 15.62 -5.78 -3.58
N PHE A 106 15.15 -5.25 -2.47
CA PHE A 106 14.74 -5.98 -1.29
C PHE A 106 13.30 -6.49 -1.35
N VAL A 107 12.55 -6.18 -2.42
CA VAL A 107 11.16 -6.58 -2.61
C VAL A 107 11.06 -7.69 -3.65
N ASP A 108 10.31 -8.75 -3.33
CA ASP A 108 9.97 -9.80 -4.27
C ASP A 108 8.81 -9.33 -5.19
N PHE A 109 9.11 -9.19 -6.48
CA PHE A 109 8.15 -8.83 -7.54
C PHE A 109 7.73 -10.03 -8.40
N SER A 110 8.07 -11.25 -8.03
CA SER A 110 7.84 -12.45 -8.85
C SER A 110 6.38 -12.68 -9.24
N GLN A 111 5.45 -12.19 -8.42
CA GLN A 111 4.01 -12.31 -8.66
C GLN A 111 3.40 -11.10 -9.38
N VAL A 112 4.21 -10.12 -9.75
CA VAL A 112 3.76 -8.88 -10.40
C VAL A 112 4.04 -8.93 -11.90
N GLU A 113 3.04 -8.61 -12.72
CA GLU A 113 3.25 -8.55 -14.17
C GLU A 113 4.31 -7.49 -14.54
N LYS A 114 5.21 -7.84 -15.46
CA LYS A 114 6.33 -6.97 -15.84
C LYS A 114 5.87 -5.61 -16.37
N LYS A 115 4.85 -5.60 -17.21
CA LYS A 115 4.32 -4.38 -17.83
C LYS A 115 3.15 -3.80 -17.03
N GLU A 116 3.04 -2.47 -17.04
CA GLU A 116 1.84 -1.80 -16.51
C GLU A 116 0.63 -2.17 -17.37
N LYS A 117 -0.44 -2.67 -16.71
CA LYS A 117 -1.68 -3.08 -17.38
C LYS A 117 -2.58 -1.90 -17.73
N PHE A 118 -2.56 -0.88 -16.89
CA PHE A 118 -3.49 0.23 -17.00
C PHE A 118 -2.84 1.35 -17.80
N CYS A 119 -3.39 1.63 -18.96
CA CYS A 119 -3.03 2.83 -19.75
C CYS A 119 -4.04 3.96 -19.57
N VAL A 120 -5.19 3.68 -18.92
CA VAL A 120 -6.32 4.60 -18.71
C VAL A 120 -6.90 4.33 -17.31
N THR A 121 -8.13 4.72 -17.03
CA THR A 121 -8.84 4.47 -15.78
C THR A 121 -9.17 2.98 -15.60
N GLU A 122 -9.02 2.50 -14.36
CA GLU A 122 -9.48 1.17 -13.96
C GLU A 122 -11.01 1.15 -13.80
N THR A 123 -11.66 0.06 -14.22
CA THR A 123 -13.09 -0.12 -14.00
C THR A 123 -13.40 -0.50 -12.57
N ILE A 124 -14.58 -0.11 -12.07
CA ILE A 124 -15.04 -0.49 -10.73
C ILE A 124 -15.13 -2.01 -10.56
N GLN A 125 -15.47 -2.74 -11.61
CA GLN A 125 -15.52 -4.22 -11.58
C GLN A 125 -14.11 -4.81 -11.36
N SER A 126 -13.08 -4.32 -12.09
CA SER A 126 -11.68 -4.74 -11.91
C SER A 126 -11.21 -4.44 -10.47
N TYR A 127 -11.49 -3.24 -10.00
CA TYR A 127 -11.14 -2.79 -8.66
C TYR A 127 -11.78 -3.66 -7.56
N ASN A 128 -13.09 -3.93 -7.68
CA ASN A 128 -13.80 -4.81 -6.74
C ASN A 128 -13.24 -6.24 -6.76
N LYS A 129 -12.92 -6.77 -7.94
CA LYS A 129 -12.33 -8.09 -8.08
C LYS A 129 -10.98 -8.19 -7.36
N ARG A 130 -10.13 -7.17 -7.47
CA ARG A 130 -8.83 -7.13 -6.74
C ARG A 130 -9.04 -7.15 -5.22
N MET A 131 -10.00 -6.37 -4.69
CA MET A 131 -10.33 -6.40 -3.27
C MET A 131 -10.81 -7.77 -2.81
N ASP A 132 -11.65 -8.45 -3.62
CA ASP A 132 -12.15 -9.78 -3.30
C ASP A 132 -11.03 -10.83 -3.33
N ASN A 133 -10.14 -10.76 -4.32
CA ASN A 133 -8.95 -11.61 -4.40
C ASN A 133 -8.06 -11.42 -3.17
N PHE A 134 -7.81 -10.17 -2.78
CA PHE A 134 -6.99 -9.86 -1.62
C PHE A 134 -7.64 -10.37 -0.31
N TYR A 135 -8.94 -10.17 -0.13
CA TYR A 135 -9.65 -10.70 1.05
C TYR A 135 -9.59 -12.24 1.09
N LYS A 136 -9.79 -12.90 -0.06
CA LYS A 136 -9.64 -14.36 -0.18
C LYS A 136 -8.23 -14.80 0.22
N TRP A 137 -7.20 -14.14 -0.32
CA TRP A 137 -5.80 -14.39 0.03
C TRP A 137 -5.56 -14.28 1.54
N LEU A 138 -6.08 -13.20 2.19
CA LEU A 138 -6.01 -13.04 3.64
C LEU A 138 -6.65 -14.22 4.41
N SER A 139 -7.79 -14.70 3.93
CA SER A 139 -8.56 -15.77 4.57
C SER A 139 -7.91 -17.15 4.44
N GLU A 140 -7.13 -17.38 3.41
CA GLU A 140 -6.52 -18.68 3.07
C GLU A 140 -5.07 -18.80 3.59
N ASN A 141 -4.46 -17.69 4.01
CA ASN A 141 -3.09 -17.71 4.50
C ASN A 141 -2.96 -18.10 5.97
N THR A 142 -1.80 -18.68 6.30
CA THR A 142 -1.50 -19.21 7.65
C THR A 142 -0.52 -18.34 8.43
N TYR A 143 -0.11 -17.19 7.93
CA TYR A 143 0.73 -16.25 8.65
C TYR A 143 0.04 -15.79 9.95
N LYS A 144 0.82 -15.62 11.01
CA LYS A 144 0.29 -15.11 12.29
C LYS A 144 0.15 -13.59 12.29
N SER A 145 1.02 -12.91 11.53
CA SER A 145 1.12 -11.46 11.53
C SER A 145 1.62 -10.93 10.19
N ILE A 146 0.89 -10.00 9.59
CA ILE A 146 1.25 -9.39 8.31
C ILE A 146 1.11 -7.87 8.36
N ALA A 147 1.95 -7.15 7.60
CA ALA A 147 1.74 -5.74 7.29
C ALA A 147 1.26 -5.58 5.85
N VAL A 148 0.35 -4.65 5.63
CA VAL A 148 -0.22 -4.31 4.32
C VAL A 148 0.01 -2.83 4.08
N VAL A 149 0.97 -2.49 3.22
CA VAL A 149 1.28 -1.09 2.89
C VAL A 149 0.63 -0.72 1.57
N SER A 150 -0.39 0.12 1.63
CA SER A 150 -1.29 0.43 0.53
C SER A 150 -1.68 1.92 0.49
N HIS A 151 -2.85 2.25 -0.02
CA HIS A 151 -3.31 3.58 -0.40
C HIS A 151 -4.61 3.98 0.29
N GLY A 152 -4.89 5.29 0.26
CA GLY A 152 -6.01 5.84 1.01
C GLY A 152 -7.37 5.35 0.52
N VAL A 153 -7.64 5.40 -0.80
CA VAL A 153 -8.94 4.96 -1.34
C VAL A 153 -9.07 3.46 -1.25
N PHE A 154 -7.99 2.71 -1.58
CA PHE A 154 -8.03 1.25 -1.47
C PHE A 154 -8.35 0.80 -0.05
N LEU A 155 -7.59 1.25 0.96
CA LEU A 155 -7.80 0.83 2.35
C LEU A 155 -9.17 1.23 2.87
N HIS A 156 -9.59 2.47 2.59
CA HIS A 156 -10.91 2.94 3.01
C HIS A 156 -12.03 2.09 2.41
N THR A 157 -11.99 1.82 1.10
CA THR A 157 -13.03 1.02 0.42
C THR A 157 -12.98 -0.43 0.87
N PHE A 158 -11.80 -1.00 1.02
CA PHE A 158 -11.59 -2.37 1.49
C PHE A 158 -12.14 -2.57 2.90
N LEU A 159 -11.84 -1.66 3.83
CA LEU A 159 -12.34 -1.76 5.20
C LEU A 159 -13.85 -1.48 5.29
N ARG A 160 -14.40 -0.62 4.46
CA ARG A 160 -15.87 -0.48 4.38
C ARG A 160 -16.55 -1.77 3.94
N LYS A 161 -15.90 -2.59 3.13
CA LYS A 161 -16.45 -3.86 2.65
C LYS A 161 -16.21 -5.02 3.61
N TYR A 162 -15.03 -5.06 4.24
CA TYR A 162 -14.56 -6.22 5.01
C TYR A 162 -14.18 -5.90 6.46
N GLY A 163 -14.22 -4.65 6.91
CA GLY A 163 -13.73 -4.22 8.21
C GLY A 163 -14.40 -4.92 9.39
N GLU A 164 -15.72 -5.12 9.33
CA GLU A 164 -16.45 -5.89 10.35
C GLU A 164 -15.88 -7.31 10.51
N LYS A 165 -15.63 -8.01 9.39
CA LYS A 165 -15.05 -9.36 9.40
C LYS A 165 -13.59 -9.40 9.90
N LEU A 166 -12.93 -8.24 9.89
CA LEU A 166 -11.56 -8.05 10.35
C LEU A 166 -11.49 -7.41 11.74
N GLY A 167 -12.64 -7.21 12.40
CA GLY A 167 -12.72 -6.61 13.72
C GLY A 167 -12.25 -5.15 13.78
N ILE A 168 -12.42 -4.39 12.68
CA ILE A 168 -12.04 -2.98 12.57
C ILE A 168 -13.30 -2.13 12.64
N GLU A 169 -13.42 -1.32 13.68
CA GLU A 169 -14.56 -0.43 13.90
C GLU A 169 -14.39 0.94 13.23
N ASP A 170 -13.14 1.46 13.22
CA ASP A 170 -12.84 2.73 12.56
C ASP A 170 -12.75 2.57 11.05
N LEU A 171 -13.82 2.95 10.36
CA LEU A 171 -13.94 2.93 8.91
C LEU A 171 -13.72 4.31 8.27
N SER A 172 -13.21 5.29 9.01
CA SER A 172 -12.89 6.61 8.49
C SER A 172 -11.78 6.57 7.43
N TYR A 173 -11.54 7.67 6.73
CA TYR A 173 -10.45 7.73 5.77
C TYR A 173 -9.10 7.76 6.49
N PHE A 174 -8.10 7.01 5.98
CA PHE A 174 -6.76 6.95 6.57
C PHE A 174 -6.00 8.27 6.37
N ASN A 175 -5.32 8.74 7.42
CA ASN A 175 -4.25 9.74 7.27
C ASN A 175 -3.01 9.11 6.64
N ASN A 176 -2.10 9.93 6.13
CA ASN A 176 -0.83 9.43 5.59
C ASN A 176 -0.01 8.75 6.70
N CYS A 177 0.54 7.59 6.40
CA CYS A 177 1.30 6.73 7.30
C CYS A 177 0.53 6.21 8.54
N GLU A 178 -0.79 6.38 8.57
CA GLU A 178 -1.64 5.82 9.62
C GLU A 178 -1.67 4.29 9.53
N CYS A 179 -1.65 3.64 10.71
CA CYS A 179 -1.74 2.19 10.86
C CYS A 179 -3.00 1.82 11.64
N ARG A 180 -3.81 0.91 11.09
CA ARG A 180 -4.94 0.26 11.79
C ARG A 180 -4.71 -1.23 11.87
N ILE A 181 -5.16 -1.84 12.95
CA ILE A 181 -4.93 -3.26 13.23
C ILE A 181 -6.23 -4.02 13.14
N GLY A 182 -6.26 -5.03 12.28
CA GLY A 182 -7.35 -5.99 12.16
C GLY A 182 -6.93 -7.40 12.55
N LYS A 183 -7.90 -8.29 12.65
CA LYS A 183 -7.70 -9.72 12.94
C LYS A 183 -8.65 -10.56 12.09
N ILE A 184 -8.18 -11.66 11.57
CA ILE A 184 -8.96 -12.70 10.91
C ILE A 184 -8.59 -14.07 11.49
#